data_f9a18747681d7b68f3ca1cfc27f26a0b
#
_entry.id   f9a18747681d7b68f3ca1cfc27f26a0b
#
_cell.length_a   1.000
_cell.length_b   1.000
_cell.length_c   1.000
_cell.angle_alpha   90.00
_cell.angle_beta   90.00
_cell.angle_gamma   90.00
#
_symmetry.space_group_name_H-M   'P 1'
#
loop_
_entity.id
_entity.type
_entity.pdbx_description
1 polymer ?
#
loop_
_entity_poly.entity_id
_entity_poly.type
_entity_poly.pdbx_seq_one_letter_code
_entity_poly.pdbx_strand_id
1 'polypeptide(L)'
;NNTSTLIKHLKQSSTKLTLTTIQKLNNAITHEGYKAQLAHLRKERIVFIFDECHRSQFGDTHKAIVNFFENAQLFGFTGTPIFADNVNITNGVKQTTELLFDKCLHKYVIVDAIRDENVLRFAVEYVGTYKRKESSNEIDIDVEDIDTKEVMESDIRLGKITDHILAHHNAKT
;
A
#
# COMPACT_ATOMS: atom_id res chain seq x y z
N ASN A 1 3.94 -25.49 1.88
CA ASN A 1 4.36 -24.14 2.25
C ASN A 1 3.50 -23.58 3.39
N ASN A 2 3.78 -23.98 4.63
CA ASN A 2 3.11 -23.47 5.81
C ASN A 2 4.11 -22.76 6.76
N THR A 3 3.63 -22.17 7.85
CA THR A 3 4.46 -21.48 8.85
C THR A 3 5.54 -22.39 9.45
N SER A 4 5.28 -23.67 9.62
CA SER A 4 6.26 -24.62 10.17
C SER A 4 7.50 -24.79 9.29
N THR A 5 7.34 -24.69 7.96
CA THR A 5 8.48 -24.69 7.02
C THR A 5 9.33 -23.42 7.18
N LEU A 6 8.69 -22.26 7.34
CA LEU A 6 9.39 -21.02 7.63
C LEU A 6 10.23 -21.13 8.92
N ILE A 7 9.64 -21.67 10.00
CA ILE A 7 10.34 -21.86 11.27
C ILE A 7 11.57 -22.76 11.10
N LYS A 8 11.45 -23.86 10.34
CA LYS A 8 12.60 -24.73 10.04
C LYS A 8 13.72 -23.98 9.32
N HIS A 9 13.39 -23.16 8.33
CA HIS A 9 14.38 -22.36 7.60
C HIS A 9 15.03 -21.31 8.50
N LEU A 10 14.27 -20.59 9.32
CA LEU A 10 14.80 -19.59 10.23
C LEU A 10 15.70 -20.14 11.34
N LYS A 11 15.54 -21.42 11.67
CA LYS A 11 16.41 -22.11 12.64
C LYS A 11 17.75 -22.57 12.04
N GLN A 12 17.87 -22.61 10.73
CA GLN A 12 19.10 -23.03 10.06
C GLN A 12 20.08 -21.83 9.97
N SER A 13 21.18 -21.90 10.70
CA SER A 13 22.21 -20.85 10.69
C SER A 13 22.89 -20.62 9.33
N SER A 14 22.77 -21.59 8.42
CA SER A 14 23.29 -21.50 7.04
C SER A 14 22.40 -20.67 6.11
N THR A 15 21.12 -20.45 6.46
CA THR A 15 20.16 -19.73 5.62
C THR A 15 20.39 -18.24 5.77
N LYS A 16 20.97 -17.61 4.75
CA LYS A 16 21.22 -16.15 4.74
C LYS A 16 20.07 -15.33 4.18
N LEU A 17 19.22 -15.93 3.34
CA LEU A 17 18.09 -15.27 2.70
C LEU A 17 16.85 -16.16 2.82
N THR A 18 15.76 -15.59 3.33
CA THR A 18 14.46 -16.26 3.43
C THR A 18 13.39 -15.41 2.77
N LEU A 19 12.68 -15.99 1.79
CA LEU A 19 11.51 -15.39 1.17
C LEU A 19 10.24 -15.92 1.82
N THR A 20 9.38 -15.04 2.29
CA THR A 20 8.13 -15.40 2.96
C THR A 20 7.05 -14.36 2.74
N THR A 21 5.82 -14.67 3.15
CA THR A 21 4.75 -13.67 3.19
C THR A 21 4.67 -13.04 4.57
N ILE A 22 4.15 -11.81 4.62
CA ILE A 22 3.98 -11.08 5.87
C ILE A 22 3.06 -11.81 6.86
N GLN A 23 2.02 -12.51 6.36
CA GLN A 23 1.10 -13.29 7.19
C GLN A 23 1.78 -14.48 7.86
N LYS A 24 2.67 -15.19 7.13
CA LYS A 24 3.43 -16.32 7.71
C LYS A 24 4.43 -15.84 8.76
N LEU A 25 5.09 -14.71 8.49
CA LEU A 25 5.99 -14.09 9.45
C LEU A 25 5.24 -13.67 10.72
N ASN A 26 4.11 -13.00 10.57
CA ASN A 26 3.24 -12.61 11.69
C ASN A 26 2.83 -13.82 12.53
N ASN A 27 2.33 -14.89 11.89
CA ASN A 27 2.00 -16.13 12.59
C ASN A 27 3.21 -16.74 13.33
N ALA A 28 4.39 -16.68 12.74
CA ALA A 28 5.59 -17.24 13.33
C ALA A 28 6.00 -16.51 14.64
N ILE A 29 5.79 -15.19 14.70
CA ILE A 29 6.20 -14.36 15.86
C ILE A 29 5.09 -14.14 16.89
N THR A 30 3.81 -14.38 16.54
CA THR A 30 2.68 -14.18 17.45
C THR A 30 2.17 -15.47 18.08
N HIS A 31 2.22 -16.60 17.36
CA HIS A 31 1.76 -17.89 17.88
C HIS A 31 2.76 -18.44 18.90
N GLU A 32 2.33 -18.69 20.13
CA GLU A 32 3.18 -19.03 21.27
C GLU A 32 4.12 -20.23 20.98
N GLY A 33 3.60 -21.29 20.34
CA GLY A 33 4.40 -22.48 20.00
C GLY A 33 5.54 -22.24 19.00
N TYR A 34 5.42 -21.20 18.16
CA TYR A 34 6.45 -20.82 17.20
C TYR A 34 7.37 -19.73 17.74
N LYS A 35 6.82 -18.77 18.45
CA LYS A 35 7.53 -17.65 19.07
C LYS A 35 8.67 -18.13 19.97
N ALA A 36 8.40 -19.16 20.81
CA ALA A 36 9.43 -19.75 21.66
C ALA A 36 10.59 -20.35 20.86
N GLN A 37 10.31 -20.94 19.69
CA GLN A 37 11.33 -21.53 18.83
C GLN A 37 12.22 -20.49 18.13
N LEU A 38 11.76 -19.25 17.99
CA LEU A 38 12.46 -18.14 17.35
C LEU A 38 13.11 -17.19 18.36
N ALA A 39 13.02 -17.50 19.66
CA ALA A 39 13.53 -16.61 20.72
C ALA A 39 15.02 -16.23 20.56
N HIS A 40 15.83 -17.14 20.00
CA HIS A 40 17.25 -16.87 19.73
C HIS A 40 17.47 -15.80 18.67
N LEU A 41 16.52 -15.57 17.76
CA LEU A 41 16.62 -14.56 16.70
C LEU A 41 16.26 -13.15 17.18
N ARG A 42 15.70 -12.97 18.36
CA ARG A 42 15.25 -11.67 18.86
C ARG A 42 16.34 -10.60 18.88
N LYS A 43 17.56 -11.01 19.23
CA LYS A 43 18.74 -10.12 19.36
C LYS A 43 19.67 -10.18 18.14
N GLU A 44 19.37 -11.06 17.19
CA GLU A 44 20.15 -11.16 15.97
C GLU A 44 19.92 -9.94 15.07
N ARG A 45 20.95 -9.57 14.31
CA ARG A 45 20.85 -8.53 13.29
C ARG A 45 20.13 -9.10 12.07
N ILE A 46 18.89 -8.70 11.88
CA ILE A 46 18.04 -9.15 10.77
C ILE A 46 17.63 -7.95 9.92
N VAL A 47 17.73 -8.11 8.60
CA VAL A 47 17.26 -7.13 7.64
C VAL A 47 15.97 -7.64 7.02
N PHE A 48 14.90 -6.86 7.13
CA PHE A 48 13.64 -7.10 6.48
C PHE A 48 13.49 -6.19 5.27
N ILE A 49 13.16 -6.79 4.14
CA ILE A 49 12.83 -6.08 2.90
C ILE A 49 11.37 -6.38 2.59
N PHE A 50 10.54 -5.34 2.61
CA PHE A 50 9.11 -5.44 2.36
C PHE A 50 8.78 -4.87 0.99
N ASP A 51 8.16 -5.68 0.16
CA ASP A 51 7.54 -5.23 -1.08
C ASP A 51 6.07 -4.87 -0.83
N GLU A 52 5.54 -3.90 -1.58
CA GLU A 52 4.17 -3.39 -1.43
C GLU A 52 3.82 -2.97 0.01
N CYS A 53 4.75 -2.27 0.67
CA CYS A 53 4.64 -1.95 2.09
C CYS A 53 3.51 -0.95 2.46
N HIS A 54 2.78 -0.42 1.48
CA HIS A 54 1.62 0.46 1.68
C HIS A 54 0.33 -0.29 2.07
N ARG A 55 0.30 -1.62 1.98
CA ARG A 55 -0.93 -2.39 2.24
C ARG A 55 -1.43 -2.22 3.67
N SER A 56 -2.74 -2.09 3.85
CA SER A 56 -3.42 -1.76 5.10
C SER A 56 -3.08 -2.66 6.30
N GLN A 57 -2.80 -3.93 6.06
CA GLN A 57 -2.45 -4.89 7.12
C GLN A 57 -0.99 -4.79 7.57
N PHE A 58 -0.20 -3.96 6.92
CA PHE A 58 1.23 -3.85 7.21
C PHE A 58 1.49 -3.21 8.58
N GLY A 59 0.72 -2.20 8.98
CA GLY A 59 0.96 -1.43 10.20
C GLY A 59 0.99 -2.26 11.49
N ASP A 60 0.03 -3.18 11.68
CA ASP A 60 -0.02 -4.01 12.90
C ASP A 60 1.06 -5.10 12.87
N THR A 61 1.30 -5.70 11.71
CA THR A 61 2.38 -6.68 11.56
C THR A 61 3.75 -6.03 11.69
N HIS A 62 3.93 -4.80 11.19
CA HIS A 62 5.15 -4.02 11.39
C HIS A 62 5.45 -3.83 12.88
N LYS A 63 4.47 -3.40 13.69
CA LYS A 63 4.63 -3.29 15.14
C LYS A 63 5.01 -4.62 15.79
N ALA A 64 4.38 -5.72 15.37
CA ALA A 64 4.71 -7.05 15.90
C ALA A 64 6.15 -7.45 15.57
N ILE A 65 6.63 -7.16 14.35
CA ILE A 65 8.01 -7.43 13.91
C ILE A 65 9.01 -6.62 14.73
N VAL A 66 8.81 -5.30 14.86
CA VAL A 66 9.69 -4.41 15.62
C VAL A 66 9.74 -4.81 17.10
N ASN A 67 8.61 -5.19 17.68
CA ASN A 67 8.55 -5.64 19.07
C ASN A 67 9.21 -6.99 19.30
N PHE A 68 9.23 -7.86 18.28
CA PHE A 68 9.84 -9.17 18.41
C PHE A 68 11.35 -9.15 18.13
N PHE A 69 11.79 -8.48 17.06
CA PHE A 69 13.19 -8.44 16.64
C PHE A 69 13.85 -7.12 17.08
N GLU A 70 14.61 -7.17 18.16
CA GLU A 70 15.18 -6.00 18.82
C GLU A 70 16.25 -5.26 17.97
N ASN A 71 16.93 -5.96 17.07
CA ASN A 71 17.97 -5.43 16.17
C ASN A 71 17.56 -5.50 14.68
N ALA A 72 16.27 -5.38 14.38
CA ALA A 72 15.78 -5.39 13.02
C ALA A 72 16.10 -4.11 12.27
N GLN A 73 16.48 -4.24 11.01
CA GLN A 73 16.53 -3.16 10.04
C GLN A 73 15.43 -3.38 9.01
N LEU A 74 14.60 -2.38 8.77
CA LEU A 74 13.43 -2.51 7.90
C LEU A 74 13.58 -1.59 6.68
N PHE A 75 13.40 -2.17 5.50
CA PHE A 75 13.37 -1.46 4.23
C PHE A 75 12.04 -1.74 3.55
N GLY A 76 11.31 -0.69 3.19
CA GLY A 76 10.05 -0.78 2.48
C GLY A 76 10.16 -0.30 1.04
N PHE A 77 9.61 -1.08 0.12
CA PHE A 77 9.46 -0.72 -1.28
C PHE A 77 7.97 -0.62 -1.61
N THR A 78 7.58 0.40 -2.37
CA THR A 78 6.19 0.57 -2.80
C THR A 78 6.10 1.49 -4.02
N GLY A 79 5.23 1.16 -4.94
CA GLY A 79 4.86 2.03 -6.06
C GLY A 79 3.86 3.13 -5.67
N THR A 80 3.19 2.98 -4.53
CA THR A 80 2.13 3.90 -4.05
C THR A 80 2.34 4.27 -2.58
N PRO A 81 3.36 5.08 -2.26
CA PRO A 81 3.61 5.49 -0.88
C PRO A 81 2.45 6.33 -0.33
N ILE A 82 2.17 6.17 0.96
CA ILE A 82 1.17 6.95 1.68
C ILE A 82 1.89 8.12 2.34
N PHE A 83 1.66 9.31 1.81
CA PHE A 83 2.15 10.58 2.35
C PHE A 83 1.08 11.24 3.23
N ALA A 84 1.44 12.33 3.90
CA ALA A 84 0.51 13.09 4.72
C ALA A 84 -0.70 13.64 3.94
N ASP A 85 -0.51 13.93 2.66
CA ASP A 85 -1.53 14.53 1.78
C ASP A 85 -2.55 13.52 1.25
N ASN A 86 -2.20 12.22 1.24
CA ASN A 86 -3.08 11.15 0.73
C ASN A 86 -3.41 10.07 1.78
N VAL A 87 -3.24 10.39 3.06
CA VAL A 87 -3.46 9.47 4.16
C VAL A 87 -4.94 9.31 4.49
N ASN A 88 -5.41 8.07 4.51
CA ASN A 88 -6.71 7.75 5.08
C ASN A 88 -6.61 7.61 6.61
N ILE A 89 -7.55 8.17 7.32
CA ILE A 89 -7.64 8.05 8.78
C ILE A 89 -8.41 6.76 9.11
N THR A 90 -7.73 5.77 9.66
CA THR A 90 -8.37 4.55 10.13
C THR A 90 -8.33 4.54 11.66
N ASN A 91 -9.49 4.46 12.30
CA ASN A 91 -9.61 4.49 13.77
C ASN A 91 -8.94 5.71 14.44
N GLY A 92 -9.00 6.88 13.80
CA GLY A 92 -8.42 8.12 14.32
C GLY A 92 -6.88 8.21 14.22
N VAL A 93 -6.23 7.23 13.61
CA VAL A 93 -4.76 7.21 13.44
C VAL A 93 -4.41 7.41 11.98
N LYS A 94 -3.58 8.41 11.71
CA LYS A 94 -2.95 8.61 10.39
C LYS A 94 -1.76 7.64 10.28
N GLN A 95 -1.81 6.72 9.32
CA GLN A 95 -0.69 5.81 9.04
C GLN A 95 -0.05 6.20 7.73
N THR A 96 1.10 6.86 7.79
CA THR A 96 1.92 7.16 6.61
C THR A 96 3.06 6.15 6.47
N THR A 97 3.59 6.02 5.26
CA THR A 97 4.77 5.18 5.01
C THR A 97 5.99 5.67 5.80
N GLU A 98 6.12 6.98 5.99
CA GLU A 98 7.19 7.60 6.77
C GLU A 98 7.15 7.19 8.25
N LEU A 99 5.95 7.09 8.85
CA LEU A 99 5.80 6.61 10.24
C LEU A 99 6.22 5.16 10.43
N LEU A 100 6.27 4.37 9.36
CA LEU A 100 6.67 2.96 9.41
C LEU A 100 8.17 2.76 9.17
N PHE A 101 8.81 3.62 8.37
CA PHE A 101 10.19 3.44 7.90
C PHE A 101 11.12 4.61 8.21
N ASP A 102 10.71 5.56 9.05
CA ASP A 102 11.44 6.75 9.50
C ASP A 102 11.86 7.69 8.36
N LYS A 103 12.49 7.20 7.30
CA LYS A 103 13.08 8.01 6.26
C LYS A 103 12.81 7.47 4.86
N CYS A 104 12.35 8.34 3.97
CA CYS A 104 12.32 8.07 2.53
C CYS A 104 13.75 8.18 1.97
N LEU A 105 14.31 7.04 1.55
CA LEU A 105 15.68 6.97 1.00
C LEU A 105 15.73 7.34 -0.48
N HIS A 106 14.68 6.99 -1.23
CA HIS A 106 14.58 7.24 -2.67
C HIS A 106 13.12 7.43 -3.06
N LYS A 107 12.88 8.38 -3.96
CA LYS A 107 11.56 8.67 -4.51
C LYS A 107 11.69 8.83 -6.03
N TYR A 108 10.91 8.03 -6.77
CA TYR A 108 10.81 8.10 -8.22
C TYR A 108 9.33 8.02 -8.60
N VAL A 109 8.75 9.14 -8.92
CA VAL A 109 7.31 9.27 -9.20
C VAL A 109 7.02 9.39 -10.69
N ILE A 110 5.74 9.32 -11.06
CA ILE A 110 5.31 9.32 -12.46
C ILE A 110 5.84 10.53 -13.24
N VAL A 111 5.98 11.69 -12.61
CA VAL A 111 6.52 12.89 -13.23
C VAL A 111 7.99 12.70 -13.60
N ASP A 112 8.77 12.05 -12.73
CA ASP A 112 10.18 11.72 -13.01
C ASP A 112 10.27 10.71 -14.14
N ALA A 113 9.40 9.68 -14.12
CA ALA A 113 9.37 8.65 -15.16
C ALA A 113 8.99 9.21 -16.55
N ILE A 114 8.09 10.18 -16.61
CA ILE A 114 7.73 10.88 -17.84
C ILE A 114 8.89 11.76 -18.33
N ARG A 115 9.55 12.48 -17.43
CA ARG A 115 10.71 13.31 -17.76
C ARG A 115 11.87 12.47 -18.32
N ASP A 116 12.09 11.30 -17.73
CA ASP A 116 13.16 10.37 -18.12
C ASP A 116 12.74 9.46 -19.30
N GLU A 117 11.59 9.72 -19.92
CA GLU A 117 11.03 8.98 -21.07
C GLU A 117 10.77 7.47 -20.81
N ASN A 118 10.72 7.06 -19.55
CA ASN A 118 10.40 5.68 -19.15
C ASN A 118 8.89 5.41 -19.19
N VAL A 119 8.06 6.44 -19.21
CA VAL A 119 6.59 6.37 -19.28
C VAL A 119 6.12 7.42 -20.28
N LEU A 120 5.18 7.04 -21.14
CA LEU A 120 4.56 7.98 -22.08
C LEU A 120 3.76 9.03 -21.33
N ARG A 121 3.76 10.25 -21.87
CA ARG A 121 2.89 11.31 -21.36
C ARG A 121 1.43 10.90 -21.53
N PHE A 122 0.61 11.23 -20.57
CA PHE A 122 -0.83 11.02 -20.63
C PHE A 122 -1.57 12.33 -20.34
N ALA A 123 -2.75 12.42 -20.88
CA ALA A 123 -3.71 13.48 -20.57
C ALA A 123 -4.87 12.90 -19.77
N VAL A 124 -5.42 13.68 -18.85
CA VAL A 124 -6.62 13.32 -18.11
C VAL A 124 -7.77 14.12 -18.70
N GLU A 125 -8.74 13.42 -19.24
CA GLU A 125 -9.99 14.00 -19.74
C GLU A 125 -11.11 13.71 -18.74
N TYR A 126 -11.77 14.77 -18.28
CA TYR A 126 -12.91 14.67 -17.39
C TYR A 126 -14.19 14.70 -18.19
N VAL A 127 -14.89 13.56 -18.26
CA VAL A 127 -16.18 13.44 -18.92
C VAL A 127 -17.28 13.46 -17.86
N GLY A 128 -18.01 14.55 -17.77
CA GLY A 128 -19.07 14.71 -16.77
C GLY A 128 -20.24 15.52 -17.30
N THR A 129 -21.41 15.27 -16.73
CA THR A 129 -22.66 16.00 -17.04
C THR A 129 -22.78 17.32 -16.26
N TYR A 130 -21.90 17.58 -15.29
CA TYR A 130 -21.94 18.77 -14.44
C TYR A 130 -20.88 19.78 -14.83
N LYS A 131 -21.31 21.02 -15.03
CA LYS A 131 -20.38 22.14 -15.24
C LYS A 131 -19.81 22.54 -13.89
N ARG A 132 -18.49 22.52 -13.78
CA ARG A 132 -17.76 23.00 -12.59
C ARG A 132 -18.02 24.49 -12.41
N LYS A 133 -18.40 24.93 -11.21
CA LYS A 133 -18.31 26.35 -10.85
C LYS A 133 -16.83 26.70 -10.66
N GLU A 134 -16.38 27.81 -11.27
CA GLU A 134 -14.96 28.20 -11.38
C GLU A 134 -14.26 28.58 -10.07
N SER A 135 -14.75 28.22 -8.90
CA SER A 135 -14.25 28.78 -7.64
C SER A 135 -13.82 27.82 -6.54
N SER A 136 -13.65 26.52 -6.78
CA SER A 136 -13.07 25.67 -5.74
C SER A 136 -12.17 24.58 -6.32
N ASN A 137 -10.93 24.51 -5.79
CA ASN A 137 -9.97 23.46 -6.07
C ASN A 137 -10.27 22.14 -5.32
N GLU A 138 -11.41 22.04 -4.67
CA GLU A 138 -11.83 20.87 -3.91
C GLU A 138 -12.75 19.99 -4.74
N ILE A 139 -12.41 18.69 -4.77
CA ILE A 139 -13.08 17.65 -5.56
C ILE A 139 -14.38 17.20 -4.89
N ASP A 140 -14.59 17.50 -3.62
CA ASP A 140 -15.78 17.18 -2.88
C ASP A 140 -16.78 18.34 -2.96
N ILE A 141 -17.78 18.19 -3.83
CA ILE A 141 -18.99 18.99 -3.76
C ILE A 141 -19.95 18.26 -2.84
N ASP A 142 -19.95 18.63 -1.57
CA ASP A 142 -21.07 18.30 -0.68
C ASP A 142 -22.28 19.12 -1.17
N VAL A 143 -23.14 18.46 -1.94
CA VAL A 143 -24.44 19.01 -2.26
C VAL A 143 -25.38 18.50 -1.18
N GLU A 144 -25.88 19.39 -0.35
CA GLU A 144 -26.91 19.08 0.64
C GLU A 144 -28.05 18.30 -0.03
N ASP A 145 -28.49 17.19 0.60
CA ASP A 145 -29.58 16.30 0.18
C ASP A 145 -29.28 15.34 -1.00
N ILE A 146 -28.04 15.12 -1.42
CA ILE A 146 -27.72 14.08 -2.39
C ILE A 146 -26.94 12.95 -1.71
N ASP A 147 -27.48 11.74 -1.70
CA ASP A 147 -26.71 10.54 -1.35
C ASP A 147 -25.67 10.28 -2.43
N THR A 148 -24.44 10.73 -2.15
CA THR A 148 -23.30 10.62 -3.06
C THR A 148 -23.04 9.16 -3.45
N LYS A 149 -23.32 8.21 -2.55
CA LYS A 149 -23.16 6.78 -2.81
C LYS A 149 -24.18 6.28 -3.80
N GLU A 150 -25.45 6.64 -3.63
CA GLU A 150 -26.53 6.27 -4.56
C GLU A 150 -26.27 6.81 -5.97
N VAL A 151 -25.82 8.07 -6.08
CA VAL A 151 -25.45 8.66 -7.37
C VAL A 151 -24.25 7.96 -8.00
N MET A 152 -23.22 7.61 -7.20
CA MET A 152 -22.01 6.96 -7.68
C MET A 152 -22.24 5.52 -8.14
N GLU A 153 -23.17 4.81 -7.51
CA GLU A 153 -23.52 3.42 -7.79
C GLU A 153 -24.73 3.29 -8.74
N SER A 154 -25.31 4.40 -9.23
CA SER A 154 -26.50 4.35 -10.08
C SER A 154 -26.23 3.66 -11.42
N ASP A 155 -27.14 2.79 -11.85
CA ASP A 155 -27.08 2.06 -13.13
C ASP A 155 -26.95 3.02 -14.32
N ILE A 156 -27.63 4.18 -14.26
CA ILE A 156 -27.57 5.21 -15.30
C ILE A 156 -26.15 5.76 -15.45
N ARG A 157 -25.47 6.02 -14.34
CA ARG A 157 -24.10 6.52 -14.36
C ARG A 157 -23.13 5.45 -14.86
N LEU A 158 -23.27 4.23 -14.36
CA LEU A 158 -22.45 3.09 -14.77
C LEU A 158 -22.63 2.79 -16.25
N GLY A 159 -23.88 2.83 -16.75
CA GLY A 159 -24.17 2.69 -18.17
C GLY A 159 -23.46 3.75 -19.03
N LYS A 160 -23.56 5.04 -18.66
CA LYS A 160 -22.87 6.13 -19.39
C LYS A 160 -21.36 5.99 -19.39
N ILE A 161 -20.75 5.54 -18.28
CA ILE A 161 -19.31 5.27 -18.19
C ILE A 161 -18.95 4.13 -19.13
N THR A 162 -19.71 3.05 -19.12
CA THR A 162 -19.49 1.89 -19.97
C THR A 162 -19.59 2.25 -21.45
N ASP A 163 -20.64 2.99 -21.85
CA ASP A 163 -20.83 3.45 -23.22
C ASP A 163 -19.67 4.34 -23.68
N HIS A 164 -19.21 5.25 -22.81
CA HIS A 164 -18.07 6.09 -23.12
C HIS A 164 -16.78 5.28 -23.31
N ILE A 165 -16.51 4.30 -22.44
CA ILE A 165 -15.35 3.42 -22.56
C ILE A 165 -15.41 2.64 -23.86
N LEU A 166 -16.57 2.05 -24.19
CA LEU A 166 -16.75 1.26 -25.41
C LEU A 166 -16.58 2.12 -26.68
N ALA A 167 -17.14 3.32 -26.68
CA ALA A 167 -17.05 4.23 -27.82
C ALA A 167 -15.61 4.72 -28.09
N HIS A 168 -14.79 4.81 -27.04
CA HIS A 168 -13.43 5.37 -27.14
C HIS A 168 -12.30 4.34 -26.92
N HIS A 169 -12.67 3.06 -26.78
CA HIS A 169 -11.71 1.99 -26.50
C HIS A 169 -10.58 1.92 -27.53
N ASN A 170 -10.90 2.12 -28.81
CA ASN A 170 -9.94 2.06 -29.91
C ASN A 170 -9.38 3.43 -30.34
N ALA A 171 -9.75 4.51 -29.66
CA ALA A 171 -9.36 5.86 -30.05
C ALA A 171 -7.96 6.28 -29.58
N LYS A 172 -7.28 5.43 -28.81
CA LYS A 172 -5.95 5.71 -28.23
C LYS A 172 -4.95 4.65 -28.66
N THR A 173 -4.53 4.76 -29.86
CA THR A 173 -3.28 4.14 -30.36
C THR A 173 -2.28 5.23 -30.67
#